data_5fee6ddfa490706dd8a4cdfea4c67fec
#
_entry.id   5fee6ddfa490706dd8a4cdfea4c67fec
#
_cell.length_a   1.000
_cell.length_b   1.000
_cell.length_c   1.000
_cell.angle_alpha   90.00
_cell.angle_beta   90.00
_cell.angle_gamma   90.00
#
_symmetry.space_group_name_H-M   'P 1'
#
loop_
_entity.id
_entity.type
_entity.pdbx_description
1 polymer ?
#
loop_
_entity_poly.entity_id
_entity_poly.type
_entity_poly.pdbx_seq_one_letter_code
_entity_poly.pdbx_strand_id
1 'polypeptide(L)'
;MSLLSQDVIVYFNGTFMQRSNGAHARAESCLQFLLRHFERVIVYSFRNHPTCPWTDNLVQRFAAEYPRARLVLEQRSPCLVAMTRLKNILTAFMPSLARQAVRLCLPGAAPAYASLLNEHPRAVLIVNYVDGLTQLNGIPDQQLVVETHDIKFINYRFQAHRPASTLRSVFKFRSEIALLSTAQAVIAISPTEAHFFRMLVDDAKVLYIPEYNQDGKGQEVETEDAEDFLYDLVFVGSDNILNVEGLIGFLEEHMPWLAKYRVAVCGKVCQQAAVTRIANRHSNVSLLGFVEDMDQVYRRSKAALSPVLGTGLKIKIVDALAKGKPVFASQSSFAGLPPGYEGCVFPIEQRVMCRILDQAECRRAAVRESRAYFASFGQRGDHEHLLGLLRGEQTATQDHYAEALPPTERRGLDVRSEYLN
;
A
#
# COMPACT_ATOMS: atom_id res chain seq x y z
N MET A 1 -16.29 22.07 7.36
CA MET A 1 -17.20 20.91 7.48
C MET A 1 -17.28 20.51 8.95
N SER A 2 -18.47 20.20 9.47
CA SER A 2 -18.62 19.62 10.82
C SER A 2 -18.06 18.20 10.80
N LEU A 3 -17.32 17.82 11.85
CA LEU A 3 -16.81 16.45 12.01
C LEU A 3 -17.96 15.47 12.25
N LEU A 4 -17.77 14.23 11.80
CA LEU A 4 -18.73 13.16 11.97
C LEU A 4 -18.61 12.57 13.39
N SER A 5 -19.76 12.34 14.05
CA SER A 5 -19.82 11.81 15.41
C SER A 5 -19.61 10.28 15.50
N GLN A 6 -19.57 9.59 14.37
CA GLN A 6 -19.30 8.15 14.29
C GLN A 6 -17.89 7.84 14.81
N ASP A 7 -17.76 6.83 15.66
CA ASP A 7 -16.48 6.35 16.16
C ASP A 7 -15.81 5.44 15.13
N VAL A 8 -14.52 5.61 14.93
CA VAL A 8 -13.73 4.78 14.00
C VAL A 8 -12.57 4.15 14.75
N ILE A 9 -12.48 2.83 14.69
CA ILE A 9 -11.35 2.04 15.22
C ILE A 9 -10.53 1.57 14.04
N VAL A 10 -9.25 1.91 14.02
CA VAL A 10 -8.29 1.46 13.00
C VAL A 10 -7.36 0.44 13.62
N TYR A 11 -7.33 -0.76 13.08
CA TYR A 11 -6.36 -1.77 13.45
C TYR A 11 -5.18 -1.78 12.48
N PHE A 12 -4.00 -1.61 13.02
CA PHE A 12 -2.73 -1.84 12.34
C PHE A 12 -1.81 -2.70 13.22
N ASN A 13 -1.25 -3.77 12.66
CA ASN A 13 -0.44 -4.71 13.44
C ASN A 13 1.00 -4.18 13.64
N GLY A 14 1.31 -3.70 14.82
CA GLY A 14 2.56 -3.02 15.13
C GLY A 14 2.52 -1.52 14.84
N THR A 15 3.66 -0.84 14.95
CA THR A 15 3.72 0.60 14.73
C THR A 15 3.96 0.97 13.26
N PHE A 16 3.25 1.97 12.78
CA PHE A 16 3.54 2.64 11.50
C PHE A 16 4.42 3.89 11.69
N MET A 17 4.61 4.35 12.93
CA MET A 17 5.41 5.55 13.23
C MET A 17 6.91 5.41 12.88
N GLN A 18 7.38 4.21 12.57
CA GLN A 18 8.74 4.01 12.05
C GLN A 18 8.93 4.56 10.63
N ARG A 19 7.85 4.76 9.87
CA ARG A 19 7.89 5.29 8.48
C ARG A 19 8.90 4.57 7.58
N SER A 20 9.07 3.27 7.78
CA SER A 20 10.15 2.50 7.14
C SER A 20 9.75 1.77 5.85
N ASN A 21 8.48 1.83 5.48
CA ASN A 21 7.95 1.19 4.27
C ASN A 21 6.62 1.84 3.81
N GLY A 22 6.16 1.50 2.61
CA GLY A 22 4.94 2.05 2.03
C GLY A 22 3.66 1.74 2.83
N ALA A 23 3.59 0.61 3.52
CA ALA A 23 2.43 0.29 4.37
C ALA A 23 2.31 1.25 5.56
N HIS A 24 3.44 1.68 6.12
CA HIS A 24 3.44 2.69 7.19
C HIS A 24 2.94 4.05 6.68
N ALA A 25 3.43 4.50 5.52
CA ALA A 25 2.98 5.73 4.88
C ALA A 25 1.47 5.67 4.57
N ARG A 26 1.00 4.55 4.07
CA ARG A 26 -0.42 4.32 3.78
C ARG A 26 -1.31 4.37 5.03
N ALA A 27 -0.89 3.70 6.12
CA ALA A 27 -1.61 3.72 7.39
C ALA A 27 -1.67 5.13 7.99
N GLU A 28 -0.59 5.89 7.85
CA GLU A 28 -0.53 7.29 8.28
C GLU A 28 -1.46 8.18 7.46
N SER A 29 -1.47 8.03 6.13
CA SER A 29 -2.38 8.75 5.23
C SER A 29 -3.84 8.44 5.54
N CYS A 30 -4.18 7.18 5.80
CA CYS A 30 -5.50 6.75 6.25
C CYS A 30 -5.89 7.44 7.58
N LEU A 31 -5.00 7.42 8.58
CA LEU A 31 -5.25 8.07 9.88
C LEU A 31 -5.50 9.57 9.70
N GLN A 32 -4.69 10.26 8.91
CA GLN A 32 -4.85 11.69 8.64
C GLN A 32 -6.18 12.00 7.94
N PHE A 33 -6.58 11.16 6.99
CA PHE A 33 -7.88 11.27 6.33
C PHE A 33 -9.02 11.13 7.35
N LEU A 34 -8.99 10.11 8.19
CA LEU A 34 -10.02 9.90 9.20
C LEU A 34 -10.09 11.05 10.21
N LEU A 35 -8.96 11.57 10.66
CA LEU A 35 -8.91 12.72 11.57
C LEU A 35 -9.46 14.03 10.96
N ARG A 36 -9.47 14.16 9.64
CA ARG A 36 -10.11 15.28 8.95
C ARG A 36 -11.63 15.19 8.95
N HIS A 37 -12.19 14.00 9.01
CA HIS A 37 -13.62 13.77 8.85
C HIS A 37 -14.35 13.34 10.13
N PHE A 38 -13.66 12.73 11.10
CA PHE A 38 -14.28 12.15 12.30
C PHE A 38 -13.79 12.82 13.59
N GLU A 39 -14.70 12.91 14.56
CA GLU A 39 -14.39 13.46 15.89
C GLU A 39 -13.52 12.52 16.71
N ARG A 40 -13.81 11.23 16.64
CA ARG A 40 -13.16 10.17 17.44
C ARG A 40 -12.56 9.10 16.55
N VAL A 41 -11.25 9.09 16.50
CA VAL A 41 -10.45 8.06 15.80
C VAL A 41 -9.58 7.36 16.83
N ILE A 42 -9.66 6.04 16.87
CA ILE A 42 -8.94 5.19 17.80
C ILE A 42 -8.04 4.24 17.00
N VAL A 43 -6.76 4.25 17.29
CA VAL A 43 -5.80 3.29 16.73
C VAL A 43 -5.62 2.16 17.73
N TYR A 44 -5.99 0.95 17.35
CA TYR A 44 -5.73 -0.27 18.11
C TYR A 44 -4.57 -1.04 17.49
N SER A 45 -3.61 -1.47 18.30
CA SER A 45 -2.41 -2.16 17.80
C SER A 45 -1.80 -3.08 18.84
N PHE A 46 -0.96 -4.03 18.37
CA PHE A 46 -0.13 -4.85 19.27
C PHE A 46 1.20 -4.18 19.56
N ARG A 47 1.52 -4.03 20.87
CA ARG A 47 2.74 -3.38 21.35
C ARG A 47 4.01 -4.16 20.98
N ASN A 48 3.96 -5.49 21.11
CA ASN A 48 5.10 -6.41 20.98
C ASN A 48 5.22 -7.05 19.59
N HIS A 49 5.01 -6.26 18.52
CA HIS A 49 5.21 -6.77 17.16
C HIS A 49 6.71 -7.10 16.94
N PRO A 50 7.06 -8.26 16.31
CA PRO A 50 8.45 -8.70 16.19
C PRO A 50 9.39 -7.73 15.46
N THR A 51 8.90 -7.08 14.41
CA THR A 51 9.70 -6.19 13.55
C THR A 51 9.35 -4.71 13.70
N CYS A 52 8.13 -4.40 14.16
CA CYS A 52 7.62 -3.03 14.30
C CYS A 52 6.97 -2.82 15.67
N PRO A 53 7.71 -2.98 16.79
CA PRO A 53 7.15 -2.79 18.14
C PRO A 53 6.86 -1.32 18.43
N TRP A 54 5.86 -1.06 19.26
CA TRP A 54 5.60 0.25 19.86
C TRP A 54 6.54 0.46 21.04
N THR A 55 7.59 1.24 20.87
CA THR A 55 8.45 1.73 21.96
C THR A 55 7.81 2.94 22.62
N ASP A 56 8.25 3.28 23.85
CA ASP A 56 7.71 4.44 24.58
C ASP A 56 7.95 5.75 23.83
N ASN A 57 9.08 5.88 23.14
CA ASN A 57 9.37 7.04 22.29
C ASN A 57 8.36 7.15 21.14
N LEU A 58 8.04 6.04 20.44
CA LEU A 58 7.07 6.05 19.36
C LEU A 58 5.63 6.32 19.84
N VAL A 59 5.29 5.89 21.06
CA VAL A 59 4.01 6.24 21.70
C VAL A 59 3.94 7.74 22.00
N GLN A 60 5.00 8.31 22.58
CA GLN A 60 5.07 9.76 22.83
C GLN A 60 5.02 10.56 21.53
N ARG A 61 5.75 10.12 20.51
CA ARG A 61 5.72 10.74 19.18
C ARG A 61 4.33 10.68 18.57
N PHE A 62 3.64 9.54 18.65
CA PHE A 62 2.26 9.41 18.17
C PHE A 62 1.34 10.41 18.89
N ALA A 63 1.42 10.50 20.22
CA ALA A 63 0.58 11.43 20.99
C ALA A 63 0.86 12.90 20.63
N ALA A 64 2.11 13.24 20.33
CA ALA A 64 2.50 14.59 19.93
C ALA A 64 2.01 14.94 18.50
N GLU A 65 2.16 14.01 17.55
CA GLU A 65 1.80 14.24 16.15
C GLU A 65 0.28 14.11 15.89
N TYR A 66 -0.41 13.23 16.66
CA TYR A 66 -1.85 12.96 16.50
C TYR A 66 -2.64 13.15 17.80
N PRO A 67 -2.69 14.36 18.38
CA PRO A 67 -3.32 14.60 19.69
C PRO A 67 -4.83 14.32 19.71
N ARG A 68 -5.47 14.25 18.54
CA ARG A 68 -6.91 13.92 18.39
C ARG A 68 -7.15 12.40 18.23
N ALA A 69 -6.12 11.58 18.05
CA ALA A 69 -6.24 10.14 17.95
C ALA A 69 -5.95 9.48 19.30
N ARG A 70 -6.80 8.54 19.72
CA ARG A 70 -6.54 7.70 20.90
C ARG A 70 -5.75 6.45 20.45
N LEU A 71 -4.61 6.18 21.09
CA LEU A 71 -3.84 4.95 20.87
C LEU A 71 -4.16 3.93 21.96
N VAL A 72 -4.60 2.74 21.57
CA VAL A 72 -4.86 1.60 22.47
C VAL A 72 -3.92 0.47 22.09
N LEU A 73 -3.07 0.07 23.04
CA LEU A 73 -2.06 -0.96 22.82
C LEU A 73 -2.37 -2.22 23.63
N GLU A 74 -2.27 -3.36 22.99
CA GLU A 74 -2.43 -4.68 23.58
C GLU A 74 -1.13 -5.48 23.50
N GLN A 75 -0.88 -6.35 24.47
CA GLN A 75 0.19 -7.35 24.38
C GLN A 75 -0.33 -8.59 23.64
N ARG A 76 0.32 -8.93 22.54
CA ARG A 76 -0.02 -10.16 21.82
C ARG A 76 0.49 -11.38 22.59
N SER A 77 -0.43 -12.05 23.27
CA SER A 77 -0.13 -13.24 24.07
C SER A 77 0.11 -14.49 23.22
N PRO A 78 0.80 -15.53 23.72
CA PRO A 78 0.92 -16.82 23.05
C PRO A 78 -0.42 -17.45 22.68
N CYS A 79 -1.45 -17.26 23.53
CA CYS A 79 -2.81 -17.73 23.25
C CYS A 79 -3.43 -17.06 22.02
N LEU A 80 -3.26 -15.74 21.86
CA LEU A 80 -3.70 -15.03 20.66
C LEU A 80 -2.94 -15.49 19.41
N VAL A 81 -1.64 -15.80 19.52
CA VAL A 81 -0.87 -16.38 18.42
C VAL A 81 -1.41 -17.75 18.02
N ALA A 82 -1.72 -18.62 19.01
CA ALA A 82 -2.30 -19.94 18.75
C ALA A 82 -3.70 -19.81 18.10
N MET A 83 -4.54 -18.89 18.60
CA MET A 83 -5.84 -18.59 18.02
C MET A 83 -5.73 -18.10 16.59
N THR A 84 -4.80 -17.20 16.28
CA THR A 84 -4.52 -16.73 14.91
C THR A 84 -4.19 -17.91 13.98
N ARG A 85 -3.34 -18.82 14.44
CA ARG A 85 -2.99 -20.04 13.66
C ARG A 85 -4.21 -20.92 13.40
N LEU A 86 -5.03 -21.14 14.43
CA LEU A 86 -6.28 -21.90 14.29
C LEU A 86 -7.22 -21.26 13.26
N LYS A 87 -7.48 -19.95 13.35
CA LYS A 87 -8.30 -19.19 12.40
C LYS A 87 -7.76 -19.31 10.98
N ASN A 88 -6.43 -19.18 10.80
CA ASN A 88 -5.80 -19.33 9.49
C ASN A 88 -5.96 -20.75 8.91
N ILE A 89 -5.88 -21.78 9.73
CA ILE A 89 -6.13 -23.17 9.30
C ILE A 89 -7.60 -23.34 8.91
N LEU A 90 -8.53 -22.89 9.76
CA LEU A 90 -9.97 -22.98 9.48
C LEU A 90 -10.33 -22.29 8.16
N THR A 91 -9.86 -21.05 7.93
CA THR A 91 -10.17 -20.30 6.71
C THR A 91 -9.52 -20.88 5.45
N ALA A 92 -8.33 -21.50 5.59
CA ALA A 92 -7.66 -22.14 4.47
C ALA A 92 -8.33 -23.42 4.01
N PHE A 93 -8.74 -24.28 4.95
CA PHE A 93 -9.33 -25.59 4.64
C PHE A 93 -10.85 -25.56 4.53
N MET A 94 -11.51 -24.71 5.31
CA MET A 94 -12.97 -24.55 5.36
C MET A 94 -13.36 -23.07 5.16
N PRO A 95 -13.23 -22.52 3.94
CA PRO A 95 -13.52 -21.10 3.66
C PRO A 95 -14.95 -20.68 4.03
N SER A 96 -15.92 -21.60 3.95
CA SER A 96 -17.31 -21.38 4.38
C SER A 96 -17.45 -21.00 5.87
N LEU A 97 -16.46 -21.32 6.69
CA LEU A 97 -16.40 -20.96 8.11
C LEU A 97 -15.65 -19.64 8.37
N ALA A 98 -15.32 -18.85 7.34
CA ALA A 98 -14.53 -17.62 7.50
C ALA A 98 -15.21 -16.64 8.46
N ARG A 99 -16.53 -16.45 8.36
CA ARG A 99 -17.29 -15.57 9.26
C ARG A 99 -17.22 -16.05 10.71
N GLN A 100 -17.38 -17.35 10.95
CA GLN A 100 -17.26 -17.94 12.30
C GLN A 100 -15.82 -17.82 12.83
N ALA A 101 -14.83 -18.08 11.98
CA ALA A 101 -13.43 -17.95 12.34
C ALA A 101 -13.07 -16.50 12.74
N VAL A 102 -13.54 -15.50 11.99
CA VAL A 102 -13.32 -14.08 12.31
C VAL A 102 -13.96 -13.70 13.64
N ARG A 103 -15.16 -14.21 13.95
CA ARG A 103 -15.87 -13.97 15.23
C ARG A 103 -15.30 -14.73 16.42
N LEU A 104 -14.51 -15.78 16.19
CA LEU A 104 -13.97 -16.59 17.27
C LEU A 104 -13.15 -15.73 18.24
N CYS A 105 -13.54 -15.72 19.51
CA CYS A 105 -12.97 -14.94 20.59
C CYS A 105 -12.48 -15.86 21.70
N LEU A 106 -11.35 -15.56 22.28
CA LEU A 106 -10.81 -16.21 23.47
C LEU A 106 -10.99 -15.27 24.67
N PRO A 107 -11.90 -15.58 25.61
CA PRO A 107 -12.15 -14.70 26.75
C PRO A 107 -10.88 -14.35 27.53
N GLY A 108 -10.70 -13.08 27.88
CA GLY A 108 -9.56 -12.60 28.65
C GLY A 108 -8.22 -12.52 27.90
N ALA A 109 -8.14 -12.94 26.62
CA ALA A 109 -6.88 -12.94 25.88
C ALA A 109 -6.47 -11.57 25.34
N ALA A 110 -7.42 -10.63 25.22
CA ALA A 110 -7.19 -9.26 24.75
C ALA A 110 -8.12 -8.28 25.50
N PRO A 111 -7.85 -7.98 26.79
CA PRO A 111 -8.73 -7.17 27.62
C PRO A 111 -8.87 -5.72 27.13
N ALA A 112 -7.80 -5.11 26.60
CA ALA A 112 -7.87 -3.75 26.07
C ALA A 112 -8.76 -3.68 24.82
N TYR A 113 -8.71 -4.69 23.95
CA TYR A 113 -9.59 -4.78 22.78
C TYR A 113 -11.05 -5.01 23.18
N ALA A 114 -11.30 -5.88 24.15
CA ALA A 114 -12.65 -6.14 24.66
C ALA A 114 -13.27 -4.89 25.29
N SER A 115 -12.49 -4.14 26.11
CA SER A 115 -12.92 -2.85 26.68
C SER A 115 -13.26 -1.86 25.59
N LEU A 116 -12.38 -1.73 24.58
CA LEU A 116 -12.57 -0.83 23.45
C LEU A 116 -13.87 -1.11 22.69
N LEU A 117 -14.19 -2.38 22.41
CA LEU A 117 -15.43 -2.74 21.74
C LEU A 117 -16.68 -2.47 22.59
N ASN A 118 -16.58 -2.66 23.89
CA ASN A 118 -17.69 -2.35 24.82
C ASN A 118 -17.91 -0.83 24.96
N GLU A 119 -16.83 -0.05 24.99
CA GLU A 119 -16.90 1.43 25.02
C GLU A 119 -17.50 2.00 23.72
N HIS A 120 -17.25 1.35 22.59
CA HIS A 120 -17.61 1.81 21.24
C HIS A 120 -18.36 0.74 20.43
N PRO A 121 -19.57 0.31 20.89
CA PRO A 121 -20.27 -0.83 20.29
C PRO A 121 -20.76 -0.61 18.86
N ARG A 122 -20.84 0.65 18.41
CA ARG A 122 -21.24 1.02 17.05
C ARG A 122 -20.08 1.55 16.19
N ALA A 123 -18.85 1.46 16.68
CA ALA A 123 -17.70 1.94 15.93
C ALA A 123 -17.54 1.17 14.62
N VAL A 124 -17.10 1.87 13.58
CA VAL A 124 -16.61 1.23 12.36
C VAL A 124 -15.21 0.69 12.63
N LEU A 125 -14.97 -0.56 12.29
CA LEU A 125 -13.66 -1.19 12.41
C LEU A 125 -12.97 -1.25 11.04
N ILE A 126 -11.89 -0.50 10.88
CA ILE A 126 -11.03 -0.55 9.69
C ILE A 126 -9.82 -1.43 10.01
N VAL A 127 -9.69 -2.54 9.28
CA VAL A 127 -8.61 -3.51 9.47
C VAL A 127 -7.62 -3.41 8.33
N ASN A 128 -6.39 -3.02 8.66
CA ASN A 128 -5.30 -3.02 7.69
C ASN A 128 -4.77 -4.44 7.47
N TYR A 129 -4.71 -4.83 6.22
CA TYR A 129 -4.41 -6.17 5.72
C TYR A 129 -5.45 -7.25 6.09
N VAL A 130 -5.73 -8.11 5.15
CA VAL A 130 -6.65 -9.25 5.33
C VAL A 130 -6.23 -10.16 6.51
N ASP A 131 -4.92 -10.29 6.78
CA ASP A 131 -4.43 -11.08 7.92
C ASP A 131 -4.88 -10.51 9.27
N GLY A 132 -5.15 -9.21 9.36
CA GLY A 132 -5.68 -8.57 10.56
C GLY A 132 -6.98 -9.22 11.05
N LEU A 133 -7.81 -9.70 10.15
CA LEU A 133 -9.07 -10.36 10.47
C LEU A 133 -8.90 -11.62 11.35
N THR A 134 -7.82 -12.34 11.16
CA THR A 134 -7.50 -13.53 11.97
C THR A 134 -6.67 -13.19 13.21
N GLN A 135 -6.01 -12.03 13.24
CA GLN A 135 -5.16 -11.61 14.35
C GLN A 135 -5.94 -11.01 15.51
N LEU A 136 -7.08 -10.38 15.22
CA LEU A 136 -7.96 -9.81 16.23
C LEU A 136 -8.67 -10.88 17.04
N ASN A 137 -8.94 -10.60 18.33
CA ASN A 137 -9.60 -11.53 19.25
C ASN A 137 -11.13 -11.48 19.14
N GLY A 138 -11.62 -11.88 17.98
CA GLY A 138 -13.04 -11.79 17.60
C GLY A 138 -13.36 -10.42 17.00
N ILE A 139 -14.10 -10.47 15.90
CA ILE A 139 -14.69 -9.27 15.29
C ILE A 139 -16.19 -9.44 15.41
N PRO A 140 -16.88 -8.59 16.18
CA PRO A 140 -18.34 -8.64 16.33
C PRO A 140 -19.05 -8.22 15.04
N ASP A 141 -20.39 -8.24 15.06
CA ASP A 141 -21.23 -7.75 13.98
C ASP A 141 -21.23 -6.20 13.91
N GLN A 142 -20.03 -5.62 13.83
CA GLN A 142 -19.81 -4.22 13.59
C GLN A 142 -19.58 -3.98 12.10
N GLN A 143 -19.66 -2.72 11.70
CA GLN A 143 -19.30 -2.31 10.36
C GLN A 143 -17.80 -2.54 10.15
N LEU A 144 -17.46 -3.53 9.33
CA LEU A 144 -16.10 -3.98 9.07
C LEU A 144 -15.64 -3.53 7.69
N VAL A 145 -14.58 -2.75 7.66
CA VAL A 145 -13.88 -2.35 6.44
C VAL A 145 -12.49 -2.98 6.45
N VAL A 146 -12.10 -3.60 5.34
CA VAL A 146 -10.76 -4.17 5.20
C VAL A 146 -9.98 -3.38 4.17
N GLU A 147 -8.84 -2.83 4.56
CA GLU A 147 -7.91 -2.20 3.65
C GLU A 147 -6.87 -3.21 3.18
N THR A 148 -6.86 -3.51 1.89
CA THR A 148 -5.82 -4.33 1.26
C THR A 148 -4.65 -3.44 0.85
N HIS A 149 -3.44 -4.00 0.85
CA HIS A 149 -2.24 -3.31 0.38
C HIS A 149 -1.64 -4.01 -0.84
N ASP A 150 -2.10 -5.22 -1.09
CA ASP A 150 -1.69 -6.08 -2.19
C ASP A 150 -2.62 -7.31 -2.30
N ILE A 151 -2.48 -8.06 -3.37
CA ILE A 151 -3.08 -9.39 -3.50
C ILE A 151 -2.11 -10.39 -2.88
N LYS A 152 -2.33 -10.72 -1.60
CA LYS A 152 -1.36 -11.47 -0.78
C LYS A 152 -0.96 -12.81 -1.34
N PHE A 153 -1.90 -13.60 -1.87
CA PHE A 153 -1.57 -14.92 -2.39
C PHE A 153 -0.64 -14.84 -3.63
N ILE A 154 -0.77 -13.79 -4.44
CA ILE A 154 0.13 -13.54 -5.57
C ILE A 154 1.52 -13.17 -5.08
N ASN A 155 1.63 -12.23 -4.14
CA ASN A 155 2.92 -11.86 -3.55
C ASN A 155 3.59 -13.04 -2.83
N TYR A 156 2.79 -13.88 -2.13
CA TYR A 156 3.30 -15.12 -1.56
C TYR A 156 3.90 -16.04 -2.62
N ARG A 157 3.28 -16.14 -3.80
CA ARG A 157 3.76 -16.94 -4.92
C ARG A 157 5.09 -16.40 -5.48
N PHE A 158 5.27 -15.09 -5.58
CA PHE A 158 6.53 -14.48 -5.99
C PHE A 158 7.66 -14.74 -4.99
N GLN A 159 7.37 -14.77 -3.70
CA GLN A 159 8.36 -15.00 -2.64
C GLN A 159 8.74 -16.48 -2.46
N ALA A 160 7.96 -17.41 -3.00
CA ALA A 160 8.12 -18.84 -2.74
C ALA A 160 8.63 -19.58 -3.99
N HIS A 161 9.96 -19.67 -4.12
CA HIS A 161 10.64 -20.33 -5.24
C HIS A 161 10.53 -21.89 -5.26
N ARG A 162 9.55 -22.51 -4.55
CA ARG A 162 9.45 -23.97 -4.41
C ARG A 162 8.14 -24.53 -4.97
N PRO A 163 8.12 -25.76 -5.56
CA PRO A 163 6.89 -26.39 -6.07
C PRO A 163 5.77 -26.49 -5.04
N ALA A 164 6.09 -26.76 -3.75
CA ALA A 164 5.13 -26.77 -2.65
C ALA A 164 4.44 -25.40 -2.44
N SER A 165 4.96 -24.34 -3.01
CA SER A 165 4.38 -23.01 -2.96
C SER A 165 3.06 -22.91 -3.71
N THR A 166 2.86 -23.71 -4.76
CA THR A 166 1.63 -23.66 -5.57
C THR A 166 0.41 -24.10 -4.77
N LEU A 167 0.50 -25.23 -4.05
CA LEU A 167 -0.60 -25.71 -3.20
C LEU A 167 -0.88 -24.72 -2.06
N ARG A 168 0.16 -24.22 -1.41
CA ARG A 168 0.02 -23.19 -0.37
C ARG A 168 -0.60 -21.91 -0.92
N SER A 169 -0.28 -21.52 -2.15
CA SER A 169 -0.89 -20.34 -2.81
C SER A 169 -2.39 -20.53 -3.01
N VAL A 170 -2.85 -21.73 -3.37
CA VAL A 170 -4.28 -22.04 -3.51
C VAL A 170 -5.00 -21.89 -2.16
N PHE A 171 -4.43 -22.42 -1.08
CA PHE A 171 -5.01 -22.26 0.26
C PHE A 171 -5.01 -20.79 0.70
N LYS A 172 -3.96 -20.05 0.41
CA LYS A 172 -3.89 -18.60 0.68
C LYS A 172 -4.94 -17.83 -0.11
N PHE A 173 -5.10 -18.12 -1.40
CA PHE A 173 -6.15 -17.54 -2.23
C PHE A 173 -7.55 -17.79 -1.65
N ARG A 174 -7.89 -19.06 -1.36
CA ARG A 174 -9.18 -19.41 -0.79
C ARG A 174 -9.47 -18.70 0.54
N SER A 175 -8.46 -18.65 1.42
CA SER A 175 -8.54 -17.94 2.70
C SER A 175 -8.72 -16.44 2.51
N GLU A 176 -7.95 -15.82 1.62
CA GLU A 176 -7.99 -14.38 1.36
C GLU A 176 -9.38 -13.96 0.87
N ILE A 177 -9.92 -14.62 -0.16
CA ILE A 177 -11.24 -14.28 -0.69
C ILE A 177 -12.35 -14.54 0.34
N ALA A 178 -12.30 -15.66 1.06
CA ALA A 178 -13.29 -15.97 2.09
C ALA A 178 -13.27 -14.95 3.24
N LEU A 179 -12.10 -14.48 3.65
CA LEU A 179 -11.95 -13.45 4.67
C LEU A 179 -12.47 -12.10 4.18
N LEU A 180 -12.09 -11.67 2.97
CA LEU A 180 -12.57 -10.40 2.39
C LEU A 180 -14.09 -10.41 2.23
N SER A 181 -14.70 -11.54 1.88
CA SER A 181 -16.16 -11.68 1.78
C SER A 181 -16.89 -11.47 3.11
N THR A 182 -16.22 -11.52 4.26
CA THR A 182 -16.83 -11.22 5.56
C THR A 182 -16.98 -9.72 5.83
N ALA A 183 -16.24 -8.88 5.12
CA ALA A 183 -16.28 -7.43 5.26
C ALA A 183 -17.51 -6.81 4.60
N GLN A 184 -17.92 -5.63 5.06
CA GLN A 184 -18.93 -4.79 4.41
C GLN A 184 -18.30 -3.96 3.30
N ALA A 185 -17.02 -3.57 3.45
CA ALA A 185 -16.27 -2.96 2.36
C ALA A 185 -14.82 -3.44 2.34
N VAL A 186 -14.27 -3.49 1.14
CA VAL A 186 -12.88 -3.82 0.85
C VAL A 186 -12.26 -2.65 0.11
N ILE A 187 -11.24 -2.04 0.68
CA ILE A 187 -10.50 -0.96 0.05
C ILE A 187 -9.33 -1.55 -0.72
N ALA A 188 -9.35 -1.41 -2.03
CA ALA A 188 -8.26 -1.76 -2.93
C ALA A 188 -7.44 -0.52 -3.28
N ILE A 189 -6.11 -0.65 -3.32
CA ILE A 189 -5.20 0.49 -3.54
C ILE A 189 -4.77 0.65 -5.00
N SER A 190 -5.10 -0.30 -5.86
CA SER A 190 -4.78 -0.25 -7.29
C SER A 190 -5.98 -0.65 -8.15
N PRO A 191 -6.05 -0.18 -9.43
CA PRO A 191 -7.11 -0.57 -10.35
C PRO A 191 -7.16 -2.08 -10.57
N THR A 192 -6.01 -2.72 -10.68
CA THR A 192 -5.89 -4.18 -10.89
C THR A 192 -6.45 -4.95 -9.69
N GLU A 193 -6.15 -4.52 -8.46
CA GLU A 193 -6.71 -5.13 -7.26
C GLU A 193 -8.21 -4.94 -7.16
N ALA A 194 -8.68 -3.71 -7.40
CA ALA A 194 -10.10 -3.41 -7.38
C ALA A 194 -10.87 -4.30 -8.36
N HIS A 195 -10.39 -4.39 -9.60
CA HIS A 195 -10.99 -5.27 -10.61
C HIS A 195 -10.96 -6.74 -10.20
N PHE A 196 -9.82 -7.22 -9.71
CA PHE A 196 -9.64 -8.61 -9.26
C PHE A 196 -10.60 -8.95 -8.10
N PHE A 197 -10.68 -8.11 -7.08
CA PHE A 197 -11.57 -8.36 -5.94
C PHE A 197 -13.05 -8.24 -6.32
N ARG A 198 -13.43 -7.32 -7.20
CA ARG A 198 -14.80 -7.20 -7.73
C ARG A 198 -15.28 -8.47 -8.43
N MET A 199 -14.40 -9.19 -9.11
CA MET A 199 -14.76 -10.47 -9.73
C MET A 199 -14.98 -11.62 -8.73
N LEU A 200 -14.43 -11.53 -7.51
CA LEU A 200 -14.36 -12.65 -6.56
C LEU A 200 -15.11 -12.38 -5.25
N VAL A 201 -15.29 -11.13 -4.91
CA VAL A 201 -16.11 -10.65 -3.79
C VAL A 201 -17.31 -9.93 -4.40
N ASP A 202 -18.30 -9.55 -3.61
CA ASP A 202 -19.41 -8.73 -4.06
C ASP A 202 -18.90 -7.37 -4.57
N ASP A 203 -19.18 -7.03 -5.83
CA ASP A 203 -18.72 -5.82 -6.51
C ASP A 203 -19.06 -4.54 -5.72
N ALA A 204 -20.29 -4.47 -5.19
CA ALA A 204 -20.76 -3.35 -4.38
C ALA A 204 -19.94 -3.09 -3.12
N LYS A 205 -19.08 -4.03 -2.70
CA LYS A 205 -18.25 -3.91 -1.50
C LYS A 205 -16.85 -3.40 -1.78
N VAL A 206 -16.40 -3.39 -3.04
CA VAL A 206 -15.01 -3.07 -3.36
C VAL A 206 -14.86 -1.61 -3.75
N LEU A 207 -14.17 -0.85 -2.91
CA LEU A 207 -13.84 0.56 -3.11
C LEU A 207 -12.40 0.68 -3.62
N TYR A 208 -12.20 1.49 -4.63
CA TYR A 208 -10.87 1.83 -5.11
C TYR A 208 -10.41 3.15 -4.48
N ILE A 209 -9.37 3.11 -3.65
CA ILE A 209 -8.79 4.31 -3.02
C ILE A 209 -7.26 4.25 -3.18
N PRO A 210 -6.72 4.87 -4.22
CA PRO A 210 -5.27 4.84 -4.48
C PRO A 210 -4.48 5.65 -3.46
N GLU A 211 -5.03 6.77 -3.00
CA GLU A 211 -4.44 7.68 -2.03
C GLU A 211 -5.55 8.36 -1.22
N TYR A 212 -5.33 8.58 0.07
CA TYR A 212 -6.29 9.28 0.93
C TYR A 212 -6.20 10.80 0.85
N ASN A 213 -5.04 11.32 0.42
CA ASN A 213 -4.84 12.75 0.29
C ASN A 213 -5.38 13.25 -1.05
N GLN A 214 -6.57 13.85 -1.02
CA GLN A 214 -7.25 14.36 -2.22
C GLN A 214 -6.70 15.69 -2.74
N ASP A 215 -6.01 16.44 -1.88
CA ASP A 215 -5.64 17.83 -2.19
C ASP A 215 -4.57 17.93 -3.31
N GLY A 216 -4.01 16.81 -3.74
CA GLY A 216 -3.01 16.78 -4.82
C GLY A 216 -1.81 17.69 -4.59
N LYS A 217 -1.76 18.31 -3.41
CA LYS A 217 -0.65 19.15 -3.00
C LYS A 217 0.54 18.26 -2.65
N GLY A 218 1.19 17.75 -3.70
CA GLY A 218 2.61 17.56 -3.57
C GLY A 218 3.16 18.88 -3.04
N GLN A 219 3.96 18.83 -1.97
CA GLN A 219 4.66 20.04 -1.56
C GLN A 219 5.21 20.67 -2.83
N GLU A 220 4.85 21.92 -3.09
CA GLU A 220 5.54 22.71 -4.10
C GLU A 220 7.01 22.77 -3.70
N VAL A 221 7.71 21.72 -4.07
CA VAL A 221 9.16 21.78 -4.11
C VAL A 221 9.40 22.70 -5.29
N GLU A 222 9.62 24.00 -5.00
CA GLU A 222 10.24 24.89 -5.94
C GLU A 222 11.49 24.18 -6.46
N THR A 223 11.33 23.46 -7.54
CA THR A 223 12.46 23.06 -8.31
C THR A 223 12.83 24.30 -9.09
N GLU A 224 13.55 25.21 -8.45
CA GLU A 224 14.56 25.96 -9.17
C GLU A 224 15.24 24.96 -10.09
N ASP A 225 15.53 25.39 -11.30
CA ASP A 225 16.32 24.65 -12.29
C ASP A 225 17.72 24.33 -11.73
N ALA A 226 17.76 23.52 -10.68
CA ALA A 226 19.00 23.04 -10.10
C ALA A 226 19.60 22.07 -11.12
N GLU A 227 20.45 22.58 -11.97
CA GLU A 227 21.31 21.79 -12.87
C GLU A 227 22.30 20.92 -12.08
N ASP A 228 22.32 21.02 -10.75
CA ASP A 228 23.30 20.37 -9.89
C ASP A 228 22.73 19.06 -9.29
N PHE A 229 22.45 18.10 -10.17
CA PHE A 229 22.07 16.76 -9.75
C PHE A 229 23.29 15.98 -9.24
N LEU A 230 23.21 15.46 -8.01
CA LEU A 230 24.21 14.52 -7.49
C LEU A 230 24.01 13.10 -8.02
N TYR A 231 22.78 12.73 -8.31
CA TYR A 231 22.40 11.38 -8.74
C TYR A 231 21.58 11.45 -10.03
N ASP A 232 21.80 10.49 -10.90
CA ASP A 232 21.01 10.31 -12.10
C ASP A 232 19.76 9.49 -11.79
N LEU A 233 19.90 8.48 -10.90
CA LEU A 233 18.83 7.60 -10.46
C LEU A 233 18.81 7.50 -8.94
N VAL A 234 17.60 7.42 -8.36
CA VAL A 234 17.40 7.06 -6.95
C VAL A 234 16.47 5.87 -6.82
N PHE A 235 16.90 4.86 -6.05
CA PHE A 235 16.07 3.74 -5.62
C PHE A 235 15.82 3.85 -4.12
N VAL A 236 14.54 3.71 -3.71
CA VAL A 236 14.14 3.68 -2.30
C VAL A 236 13.52 2.33 -2.00
N GLY A 237 14.05 1.60 -1.01
CA GLY A 237 13.56 0.27 -0.70
C GLY A 237 13.71 -0.17 0.75
N SER A 238 12.71 -0.93 1.24
CA SER A 238 12.84 -1.72 2.45
C SER A 238 13.64 -3.01 2.16
N ASP A 239 13.93 -3.76 3.21
CA ASP A 239 14.58 -5.07 3.19
C ASP A 239 13.68 -6.22 2.68
N ASN A 240 12.51 -5.91 2.15
CA ASN A 240 11.62 -6.89 1.52
C ASN A 240 12.33 -7.56 0.34
N ILE A 241 12.18 -8.88 0.24
CA ILE A 241 12.85 -9.71 -0.77
C ILE A 241 12.57 -9.22 -2.21
N LEU A 242 11.37 -8.73 -2.51
CA LEU A 242 11.01 -8.21 -3.83
C LEU A 242 11.77 -6.92 -4.19
N ASN A 243 12.09 -6.09 -3.20
CA ASN A 243 12.95 -4.91 -3.39
C ASN A 243 14.40 -5.32 -3.62
N VAL A 244 14.87 -6.29 -2.84
CA VAL A 244 16.26 -6.77 -2.89
C VAL A 244 16.54 -7.45 -4.23
N GLU A 245 15.71 -8.42 -4.60
CA GLU A 245 15.87 -9.17 -5.86
C GLU A 245 15.68 -8.27 -7.09
N GLY A 246 14.67 -7.37 -7.05
CA GLY A 246 14.45 -6.43 -8.14
C GLY A 246 15.61 -5.47 -8.34
N LEU A 247 16.19 -4.93 -7.27
CA LEU A 247 17.36 -4.05 -7.36
C LEU A 247 18.60 -4.80 -7.86
N ILE A 248 18.87 -6.00 -7.33
CA ILE A 248 20.02 -6.83 -7.74
C ILE A 248 19.90 -7.18 -9.23
N GLY A 249 18.74 -7.71 -9.66
CA GLY A 249 18.52 -8.06 -11.05
C GLY A 249 18.70 -6.86 -11.99
N PHE A 250 18.19 -5.68 -11.61
CA PHE A 250 18.39 -4.45 -12.36
C PHE A 250 19.87 -4.08 -12.49
N LEU A 251 20.62 -4.10 -11.41
CA LEU A 251 22.03 -3.75 -11.44
C LEU A 251 22.85 -4.77 -12.24
N GLU A 252 22.59 -6.06 -12.08
CA GLU A 252 23.30 -7.12 -12.83
C GLU A 252 23.05 -7.05 -14.34
N GLU A 253 21.80 -6.80 -14.73
CA GLU A 253 21.42 -6.77 -16.15
C GLU A 253 21.90 -5.50 -16.86
N HIS A 254 21.83 -4.34 -16.18
CA HIS A 254 21.98 -3.04 -16.84
C HIS A 254 23.31 -2.36 -16.59
N MET A 255 24.16 -2.85 -15.67
CA MET A 255 25.44 -2.22 -15.33
C MET A 255 26.36 -1.95 -16.53
N PRO A 256 26.42 -2.75 -17.61
CA PRO A 256 27.29 -2.47 -18.74
C PRO A 256 27.10 -1.07 -19.37
N TRP A 257 25.86 -0.57 -19.42
CA TRP A 257 25.57 0.78 -19.93
C TRP A 257 25.27 1.78 -18.81
N LEU A 258 24.88 1.30 -17.63
CA LEU A 258 24.51 2.12 -16.47
C LEU A 258 25.75 2.75 -15.79
N ALA A 259 26.96 2.23 -16.05
CA ALA A 259 28.18 2.64 -15.38
C ALA A 259 28.49 4.15 -15.49
N LYS A 260 27.97 4.83 -16.50
CA LYS A 260 28.12 6.30 -16.64
C LYS A 260 27.17 7.13 -15.78
N TYR A 261 26.16 6.51 -15.18
CA TYR A 261 25.13 7.16 -14.38
C TYR A 261 25.33 6.90 -12.89
N ARG A 262 25.15 7.91 -12.08
CA ARG A 262 25.25 7.83 -10.62
C ARG A 262 23.93 7.34 -10.03
N VAL A 263 23.97 6.21 -9.33
CA VAL A 263 22.80 5.55 -8.73
C VAL A 263 22.87 5.67 -7.22
N ALA A 264 21.86 6.32 -6.61
CA ALA A 264 21.68 6.35 -5.17
C ALA A 264 20.71 5.23 -4.74
N VAL A 265 21.06 4.51 -3.69
CA VAL A 265 20.21 3.48 -3.07
C VAL A 265 19.92 3.89 -1.63
N CYS A 266 18.64 4.02 -1.27
CA CYS A 266 18.17 4.47 0.03
C CYS A 266 17.32 3.41 0.73
N GLY A 267 17.32 3.43 2.05
CA GLY A 267 16.48 2.62 2.92
C GLY A 267 17.14 1.35 3.44
N LYS A 268 16.34 0.51 4.10
CA LYS A 268 16.83 -0.74 4.75
C LYS A 268 17.40 -1.75 3.76
N VAL A 269 17.07 -1.66 2.50
CA VAL A 269 17.65 -2.50 1.43
C VAL A 269 19.18 -2.43 1.42
N CYS A 270 19.78 -1.28 1.79
CA CYS A 270 21.22 -1.09 1.87
C CYS A 270 21.92 -2.00 2.88
N GLN A 271 21.18 -2.53 3.87
CA GLN A 271 21.70 -3.43 4.91
C GLN A 271 21.79 -4.89 4.43
N GLN A 272 21.25 -5.18 3.24
CA GLN A 272 21.24 -6.54 2.71
C GLN A 272 22.61 -6.87 2.11
N ALA A 273 23.27 -7.92 2.61
CA ALA A 273 24.62 -8.32 2.20
C ALA A 273 24.77 -8.53 0.69
N ALA A 274 23.72 -9.01 0.01
CA ALA A 274 23.73 -9.19 -1.44
C ALA A 274 23.76 -7.84 -2.18
N VAL A 275 23.01 -6.85 -1.71
CA VAL A 275 22.98 -5.48 -2.26
C VAL A 275 24.33 -4.80 -2.02
N THR A 276 24.88 -4.89 -0.81
CA THR A 276 26.21 -4.33 -0.48
C THR A 276 27.28 -4.94 -1.36
N ARG A 277 27.24 -6.26 -1.59
CA ARG A 277 28.21 -6.96 -2.43
C ARG A 277 28.20 -6.49 -3.88
N ILE A 278 27.01 -6.26 -4.47
CA ILE A 278 26.92 -5.81 -5.85
C ILE A 278 27.30 -4.32 -5.95
N ALA A 279 26.83 -3.48 -5.03
CA ALA A 279 27.17 -2.07 -5.02
C ALA A 279 28.68 -1.82 -4.92
N ASN A 280 29.37 -2.56 -4.06
CA ASN A 280 30.84 -2.42 -3.88
C ASN A 280 31.66 -2.80 -5.13
N ARG A 281 31.06 -3.43 -6.12
CA ARG A 281 31.73 -3.73 -7.42
C ARG A 281 31.68 -2.54 -8.39
N HIS A 282 30.84 -1.53 -8.08
CA HIS A 282 30.51 -0.44 -9.00
C HIS A 282 30.63 0.91 -8.32
N SER A 283 31.63 1.70 -8.69
CA SER A 283 31.91 3.00 -8.09
C SER A 283 30.82 4.06 -8.32
N ASN A 284 29.92 3.83 -9.27
CA ASN A 284 28.80 4.71 -9.58
C ASN A 284 27.55 4.40 -8.75
N VAL A 285 27.55 3.39 -7.87
CA VAL A 285 26.44 3.04 -6.96
C VAL A 285 26.76 3.47 -5.54
N SER A 286 25.95 4.36 -4.98
CA SER A 286 26.08 4.88 -3.62
C SER A 286 24.98 4.31 -2.71
N LEU A 287 25.36 3.62 -1.64
CA LEU A 287 24.44 3.16 -0.60
C LEU A 287 24.31 4.25 0.48
N LEU A 288 23.17 4.95 0.52
CA LEU A 288 22.93 6.04 1.46
C LEU A 288 22.32 5.56 2.79
N GLY A 289 21.84 4.30 2.83
CA GLY A 289 21.18 3.79 4.02
C GLY A 289 19.82 4.43 4.30
N PHE A 290 19.45 4.52 5.58
CA PHE A 290 18.26 5.25 5.99
C PHE A 290 18.51 6.75 5.89
N VAL A 291 17.62 7.45 5.19
CA VAL A 291 17.68 8.91 4.99
C VAL A 291 16.45 9.52 5.64
N GLU A 292 16.66 10.48 6.54
CA GLU A 292 15.58 11.19 7.22
C GLU A 292 14.85 12.17 6.28
N ASP A 293 15.61 12.93 5.49
CA ASP A 293 15.09 13.89 4.50
C ASP A 293 15.20 13.31 3.08
N MET A 294 14.21 12.51 2.70
CA MET A 294 14.11 11.98 1.34
C MET A 294 13.87 13.06 0.28
N ASP A 295 13.29 14.20 0.67
CA ASP A 295 13.02 15.30 -0.25
C ASP A 295 14.32 15.88 -0.80
N GLN A 296 15.35 15.96 0.03
CA GLN A 296 16.67 16.38 -0.40
C GLN A 296 17.29 15.41 -1.42
N VAL A 297 17.13 14.11 -1.21
CA VAL A 297 17.65 13.11 -2.16
C VAL A 297 16.89 13.16 -3.49
N TYR A 298 15.56 13.26 -3.44
CA TYR A 298 14.77 13.42 -4.67
C TYR A 298 15.12 14.70 -5.42
N ARG A 299 15.24 15.85 -4.73
CA ARG A 299 15.66 17.11 -5.37
C ARG A 299 16.96 16.95 -6.14
N ARG A 300 17.95 16.27 -5.57
CA ARG A 300 19.26 16.05 -6.16
C ARG A 300 19.34 14.87 -7.12
N SER A 301 18.22 14.26 -7.48
CA SER A 301 18.15 13.13 -8.41
C SER A 301 17.40 13.52 -9.68
N LYS A 302 17.82 13.02 -10.85
CA LYS A 302 17.12 13.26 -12.12
C LYS A 302 15.82 12.47 -12.23
N ALA A 303 15.85 11.20 -11.82
CA ALA A 303 14.71 10.28 -11.91
C ALA A 303 14.73 9.25 -10.77
N ALA A 304 13.57 8.64 -10.51
CA ALA A 304 13.46 7.53 -9.59
C ALA A 304 13.44 6.18 -10.32
N LEU A 305 13.78 5.12 -9.58
CA LEU A 305 13.84 3.76 -10.07
C LEU A 305 12.95 2.85 -9.23
N SER A 306 12.13 2.00 -9.86
CA SER A 306 11.30 0.97 -9.21
C SER A 306 11.35 -0.36 -9.97
N PRO A 307 12.46 -1.11 -9.92
CA PRO A 307 12.62 -2.40 -10.62
C PRO A 307 12.00 -3.55 -9.82
N VAL A 308 10.92 -3.29 -9.10
CA VAL A 308 10.36 -4.18 -8.09
C VAL A 308 9.30 -5.08 -8.70
N LEU A 309 9.30 -6.36 -8.33
CA LEU A 309 8.27 -7.32 -8.69
C LEU A 309 7.08 -7.28 -7.70
N GLY A 310 6.00 -8.00 -8.05
CA GLY A 310 4.83 -8.16 -7.18
C GLY A 310 3.66 -7.25 -7.54
N THR A 311 2.51 -7.52 -6.93
CA THR A 311 1.26 -6.78 -7.12
C THR A 311 1.19 -5.54 -6.22
N GLY A 312 0.12 -4.79 -6.34
CA GLY A 312 -0.16 -3.60 -5.54
C GLY A 312 0.48 -2.34 -6.06
N LEU A 313 -0.04 -1.22 -5.61
CA LEU A 313 0.51 0.10 -5.87
C LEU A 313 1.88 0.24 -5.18
N LYS A 314 2.88 0.65 -5.94
CA LYS A 314 4.21 0.89 -5.38
C LYS A 314 4.28 2.31 -4.83
N ILE A 315 4.09 2.47 -3.52
CA ILE A 315 4.09 3.79 -2.84
C ILE A 315 5.32 4.62 -3.20
N LYS A 316 6.49 4.00 -3.38
CA LYS A 316 7.70 4.70 -3.82
C LYS A 316 7.57 5.38 -5.20
N ILE A 317 6.70 4.85 -6.08
CA ILE A 317 6.38 5.50 -7.36
C ILE A 317 5.54 6.74 -7.09
N VAL A 318 4.50 6.62 -6.27
CA VAL A 318 3.62 7.72 -5.88
C VAL A 318 4.43 8.82 -5.20
N ASP A 319 5.32 8.47 -4.26
CA ASP A 319 6.20 9.42 -3.57
C ASP A 319 7.13 10.17 -4.54
N ALA A 320 7.72 9.44 -5.49
CA ALA A 320 8.59 10.05 -6.50
C ALA A 320 7.81 11.02 -7.41
N LEU A 321 6.61 10.63 -7.86
CA LEU A 321 5.75 11.48 -8.69
C LEU A 321 5.28 12.71 -7.93
N ALA A 322 4.97 12.57 -6.63
CA ALA A 322 4.65 13.70 -5.74
C ALA A 322 5.77 14.74 -5.66
N LYS A 323 7.03 14.30 -5.83
CA LYS A 323 8.21 15.18 -5.88
C LYS A 323 8.57 15.59 -7.32
N GLY A 324 7.67 15.36 -8.27
CA GLY A 324 7.88 15.70 -9.68
C GLY A 324 9.00 14.87 -10.34
N LYS A 325 9.29 13.66 -9.85
CA LYS A 325 10.34 12.83 -10.45
C LYS A 325 9.75 11.81 -11.42
N PRO A 326 10.22 11.78 -12.67
CA PRO A 326 9.90 10.69 -13.58
C PRO A 326 10.44 9.38 -13.01
N VAL A 327 9.72 8.28 -13.28
CA VAL A 327 10.04 6.97 -12.70
C VAL A 327 10.31 5.95 -13.79
N PHE A 328 11.39 5.18 -13.64
CA PHE A 328 11.62 3.98 -14.42
C PHE A 328 11.17 2.76 -13.61
N ALA A 329 10.26 1.98 -14.16
CA ALA A 329 9.59 0.92 -13.42
C ALA A 329 9.58 -0.42 -14.17
N SER A 330 9.53 -1.52 -13.41
CA SER A 330 9.31 -2.86 -13.96
C SER A 330 7.89 -3.00 -14.49
N GLN A 331 7.67 -3.94 -15.41
CA GLN A 331 6.36 -4.22 -16.00
C GLN A 331 5.26 -4.48 -14.95
N SER A 332 5.59 -5.19 -13.88
CA SER A 332 4.62 -5.47 -12.79
C SER A 332 4.20 -4.22 -12.01
N SER A 333 5.00 -3.17 -12.03
CA SER A 333 4.67 -1.91 -11.34
C SER A 333 3.62 -1.08 -12.09
N PHE A 334 3.52 -1.21 -13.41
CA PHE A 334 2.51 -0.51 -14.21
C PHE A 334 1.08 -0.97 -13.87
N ALA A 335 0.90 -2.25 -13.60
CA ALA A 335 -0.41 -2.82 -13.26
C ALA A 335 -1.02 -2.21 -11.97
N GLY A 336 -0.21 -1.60 -11.11
CA GLY A 336 -0.66 -0.92 -9.90
C GLY A 336 -1.09 0.54 -10.11
N LEU A 337 -0.82 1.12 -11.28
CA LEU A 337 -1.07 2.54 -11.55
C LEU A 337 -2.40 2.76 -12.30
N PRO A 338 -3.20 3.77 -11.93
CA PRO A 338 -4.31 4.19 -12.76
C PRO A 338 -3.80 4.75 -14.12
N PRO A 339 -4.63 4.71 -15.18
CA PRO A 339 -4.25 5.22 -16.52
C PRO A 339 -3.75 6.67 -16.53
N GLY A 340 -2.96 7.06 -17.54
CA GLY A 340 -2.45 8.42 -17.72
C GLY A 340 -1.03 8.63 -17.19
N TYR A 341 -0.32 7.55 -16.86
CA TYR A 341 1.07 7.59 -16.37
C TYR A 341 2.13 7.63 -17.49
N GLU A 342 1.75 7.52 -18.74
CA GLU A 342 2.63 7.26 -19.90
C GLU A 342 3.66 8.37 -20.14
N GLY A 343 3.39 9.58 -19.66
CA GLY A 343 4.31 10.72 -19.73
C GLY A 343 5.28 10.84 -18.54
N CYS A 344 5.11 10.02 -17.49
CA CYS A 344 5.86 10.18 -16.24
C CYS A 344 6.41 8.88 -15.65
N VAL A 345 5.84 7.71 -15.99
CA VAL A 345 6.36 6.40 -15.62
C VAL A 345 6.74 5.63 -16.88
N PHE A 346 7.98 5.21 -16.95
CA PHE A 346 8.59 4.64 -18.15
C PHE A 346 9.09 3.22 -17.90
N PRO A 347 9.12 2.35 -18.94
CA PRO A 347 9.74 1.05 -18.82
C PRO A 347 11.25 1.16 -18.60
N ILE A 348 11.82 0.14 -17.93
CA ILE A 348 13.27 -0.01 -17.76
C ILE A 348 13.85 -0.50 -19.07
N GLU A 349 14.09 0.44 -19.98
CA GLU A 349 14.70 0.20 -21.29
C GLU A 349 15.83 1.20 -21.52
N GLN A 350 17.01 0.72 -21.92
CA GLN A 350 18.20 1.54 -22.09
C GLN A 350 17.93 2.83 -22.90
N ARG A 351 17.28 2.68 -24.07
CA ARG A 351 16.99 3.83 -24.96
C ARG A 351 16.09 4.87 -24.31
N VAL A 352 15.07 4.43 -23.58
CA VAL A 352 14.13 5.33 -22.88
C VAL A 352 14.82 6.02 -21.72
N MET A 353 15.56 5.26 -20.92
CA MET A 353 16.30 5.79 -19.77
C MET A 353 17.35 6.81 -20.19
N CYS A 354 18.19 6.49 -21.19
CA CYS A 354 19.19 7.42 -21.70
C CYS A 354 18.55 8.72 -22.20
N ARG A 355 17.43 8.66 -22.92
CA ARG A 355 16.75 9.85 -23.41
C ARG A 355 16.31 10.79 -22.28
N ILE A 356 15.70 10.26 -21.21
CA ILE A 356 15.25 11.05 -20.07
C ILE A 356 16.43 11.58 -19.23
N LEU A 357 17.46 10.76 -19.03
CA LEU A 357 18.59 11.12 -18.18
C LEU A 357 19.57 12.11 -18.86
N ASP A 358 19.78 11.98 -20.17
CA ASP A 358 20.76 12.77 -20.92
C ASP A 358 20.16 14.05 -21.52
N GLN A 359 18.84 14.05 -21.89
CA GLN A 359 18.20 15.17 -22.56
C GLN A 359 17.36 15.99 -21.57
N ALA A 360 17.81 17.20 -21.24
CA ALA A 360 17.14 18.06 -20.25
C ALA A 360 15.70 18.41 -20.64
N GLU A 361 15.41 18.61 -21.93
CA GLU A 361 14.06 18.92 -22.42
C GLU A 361 13.09 17.77 -22.19
N CYS A 362 13.50 16.53 -22.55
CA CYS A 362 12.69 15.33 -22.30
C CYS A 362 12.44 15.14 -20.80
N ARG A 363 13.45 15.37 -19.97
CA ARG A 363 13.35 15.27 -18.52
C ARG A 363 12.39 16.33 -17.96
N ARG A 364 12.49 17.60 -18.38
CA ARG A 364 11.57 18.67 -17.97
C ARG A 364 10.12 18.38 -18.36
N ALA A 365 9.89 17.82 -19.55
CA ALA A 365 8.57 17.38 -19.96
C ALA A 365 8.03 16.28 -19.01
N ALA A 366 8.83 15.24 -18.73
CA ALA A 366 8.46 14.16 -17.82
C ALA A 366 8.22 14.63 -16.37
N VAL A 367 8.95 15.64 -15.90
CA VAL A 367 8.72 16.30 -14.59
C VAL A 367 7.36 16.98 -14.54
N ARG A 368 6.97 17.72 -15.60
CA ARG A 368 5.63 18.33 -15.67
C ARG A 368 4.52 17.28 -15.64
N GLU A 369 4.66 16.23 -16.43
CA GLU A 369 3.72 15.12 -16.45
C GLU A 369 3.63 14.40 -15.10
N SER A 370 4.77 14.20 -14.40
CA SER A 370 4.78 13.62 -13.05
C SER A 370 3.92 14.40 -12.06
N ARG A 371 4.04 15.73 -12.07
CA ARG A 371 3.25 16.61 -11.21
C ARG A 371 1.77 16.61 -11.58
N ALA A 372 1.46 16.72 -12.87
CA ALA A 372 0.08 16.70 -13.36
C ALA A 372 -0.62 15.38 -13.04
N TYR A 373 0.07 14.25 -13.26
CA TYR A 373 -0.46 12.94 -12.94
C TYR A 373 -0.70 12.78 -11.43
N PHE A 374 0.28 13.18 -10.59
CA PHE A 374 0.12 13.10 -9.14
C PHE A 374 -1.03 13.99 -8.64
N ALA A 375 -1.18 15.21 -9.16
CA ALA A 375 -2.27 16.11 -8.79
C ALA A 375 -3.67 15.50 -9.04
N SER A 376 -3.80 14.69 -10.10
CA SER A 376 -5.05 13.97 -10.40
C SER A 376 -5.21 12.64 -9.64
N PHE A 377 -4.14 12.14 -9.04
CA PHE A 377 -4.09 10.78 -8.49
C PHE A 377 -5.08 10.56 -7.34
N GLY A 378 -5.09 11.46 -6.35
CA GLY A 378 -5.99 11.37 -5.20
C GLY A 378 -7.47 11.59 -5.54
N GLN A 379 -7.77 12.24 -6.68
CA GLN A 379 -9.16 12.51 -7.10
C GLN A 379 -9.83 11.29 -7.75
N ARG A 380 -9.09 10.22 -8.03
CA ARG A 380 -9.57 9.03 -8.75
C ARG A 380 -10.18 7.95 -7.87
N GLY A 381 -10.32 8.20 -6.57
CA GLY A 381 -10.78 7.21 -5.60
C GLY A 381 -12.25 7.39 -5.19
N ASP A 382 -12.84 6.30 -4.68
CA ASP A 382 -14.21 6.21 -4.19
C ASP A 382 -14.37 6.83 -2.77
N HIS A 383 -13.73 8.00 -2.51
CA HIS A 383 -13.66 8.60 -1.18
C HIS A 383 -15.03 9.00 -0.62
N GLU A 384 -15.89 9.60 -1.45
CA GLU A 384 -17.24 9.98 -1.03
C GLU A 384 -18.07 8.74 -0.70
N HIS A 385 -17.90 7.66 -1.46
CA HIS A 385 -18.54 6.38 -1.18
C HIS A 385 -18.03 5.80 0.15
N LEU A 386 -16.72 5.84 0.39
CA LEU A 386 -16.16 5.43 1.69
C LEU A 386 -16.75 6.26 2.83
N LEU A 387 -16.81 7.58 2.70
CA LEU A 387 -17.39 8.46 3.72
C LEU A 387 -18.87 8.17 3.96
N GLY A 388 -19.67 7.97 2.91
CA GLY A 388 -21.07 7.57 3.01
C GLY A 388 -21.23 6.25 3.77
N LEU A 389 -20.41 5.24 3.40
CA LEU A 389 -20.41 3.95 4.08
C LEU A 389 -20.01 4.09 5.56
N LEU A 390 -18.98 4.86 5.87
CA LEU A 390 -18.54 5.10 7.25
C LEU A 390 -19.59 5.88 8.08
N ARG A 391 -20.51 6.63 7.44
CA ARG A 391 -21.67 7.27 8.07
C ARG A 391 -22.85 6.33 8.29
N GLY A 392 -22.79 5.11 7.74
CA GLY A 392 -23.92 4.17 7.74
C GLY A 392 -24.98 4.48 6.68
N GLU A 393 -24.66 5.29 5.68
CA GLU A 393 -25.53 5.58 4.53
C GLU A 393 -25.52 4.40 3.58
N GLN A 394 -26.69 3.97 3.08
CA GLN A 394 -26.76 3.01 1.97
C GLN A 394 -26.52 3.78 0.66
N THR A 395 -25.29 3.80 0.20
CA THR A 395 -24.94 4.42 -1.08
C THR A 395 -25.14 3.42 -2.21
N ALA A 396 -25.92 3.80 -3.22
CA ALA A 396 -25.96 3.08 -4.49
C ALA A 396 -24.58 3.21 -5.16
N THR A 397 -23.97 2.10 -5.54
CA THR A 397 -22.71 2.06 -6.28
C THR A 397 -22.88 2.81 -7.61
N GLN A 398 -22.23 3.96 -7.75
CA GLN A 398 -22.06 4.59 -9.06
C GLN A 398 -20.85 3.93 -9.74
N ASP A 399 -21.10 3.44 -10.94
CA ASP A 399 -20.11 2.72 -11.75
C ASP A 399 -19.12 3.72 -12.41
N HIS A 400 -18.28 4.38 -11.60
CA HIS A 400 -17.25 5.30 -12.10
C HIS A 400 -16.14 4.59 -12.91
N TYR A 401 -16.15 3.26 -12.92
CA TYR A 401 -15.12 2.47 -13.60
C TYR A 401 -15.35 2.32 -15.10
N ALA A 402 -16.60 2.46 -15.55
CA ALA A 402 -16.92 2.39 -16.98
C ALA A 402 -16.28 3.53 -17.79
N GLU A 403 -15.98 4.65 -17.14
CA GLU A 403 -15.32 5.79 -17.78
C GLU A 403 -13.79 5.69 -17.84
N ALA A 404 -13.17 4.85 -17.01
CA ALA A 404 -11.72 4.70 -16.92
C ALA A 404 -11.13 3.66 -17.88
N LEU A 405 -11.97 2.84 -18.54
CA LEU A 405 -11.51 1.87 -19.53
C LEU A 405 -11.27 2.55 -20.90
N PRO A 406 -10.18 2.23 -21.59
CA PRO A 406 -9.95 2.74 -22.95
C PRO A 406 -11.10 2.32 -23.87
N PRO A 407 -11.42 3.10 -24.92
CA PRO A 407 -12.60 2.90 -25.80
C PRO A 407 -12.69 1.52 -26.45
N THR A 408 -11.57 0.79 -26.54
CA THR A 408 -11.49 -0.58 -27.08
C THR A 408 -12.07 -1.63 -26.13
N GLU A 409 -12.12 -1.38 -24.82
CA GLU A 409 -12.65 -2.35 -23.84
C GLU A 409 -14.13 -2.11 -23.53
N ARG A 410 -14.68 -0.92 -23.82
CA ARG A 410 -16.11 -0.61 -23.65
C ARG A 410 -17.03 -1.45 -24.55
N ARG A 411 -16.55 -1.92 -25.70
CA ARG A 411 -17.34 -2.78 -26.61
C ARG A 411 -17.54 -4.23 -26.10
N GLY A 412 -16.80 -4.67 -25.10
CA GLY A 412 -16.91 -6.02 -24.53
C GLY A 412 -17.98 -6.16 -23.44
N LEU A 413 -18.45 -5.06 -22.85
CA LEU A 413 -19.41 -5.08 -21.74
C LEU A 413 -20.89 -5.10 -22.20
N ASP A 414 -21.16 -4.69 -23.44
CA ASP A 414 -22.55 -4.63 -23.98
C ASP A 414 -23.08 -6.00 -24.46
N VAL A 415 -22.25 -7.03 -24.49
CA VAL A 415 -22.62 -8.36 -25.01
C VAL A 415 -23.35 -9.25 -23.96
N ARG A 416 -23.43 -8.81 -22.70
CA ARG A 416 -24.08 -9.65 -21.65
C ARG A 416 -25.60 -9.65 -21.63
N SER A 417 -26.26 -8.78 -22.40
CA SER A 417 -27.74 -8.76 -22.43
C SER A 417 -28.36 -9.72 -23.47
N GLU A 418 -27.58 -10.33 -24.36
CA GLU A 418 -28.14 -11.15 -25.45
C GLU A 418 -28.07 -12.68 -25.21
N TYR A 419 -27.44 -13.15 -24.13
CA TYR A 419 -27.27 -14.60 -23.87
C TYR A 419 -28.04 -15.14 -22.66
N LEU A 420 -29.01 -14.39 -22.14
CA LEU A 420 -29.93 -14.87 -21.07
C LEU A 420 -31.39 -14.69 -21.52
N ASN A 421 -31.77 -15.33 -22.62
CA ASN A 421 -33.16 -15.71 -22.94
C ASN A 421 -33.19 -17.14 -23.43
#